data_6c53fad06e87587ed4ea4ee3f0e05c9c
#
_entry.id   6c53fad06e87587ed4ea4ee3f0e05c9c
#
_cell.length_a   1.000
_cell.length_b   1.000
_cell.length_c   1.000
_cell.angle_alpha   90.00
_cell.angle_beta   90.00
_cell.angle_gamma   90.00
#
_symmetry.space_group_name_H-M   'P 1'
#
loop_
_entity.id
_entity.type
_entity.pdbx_description
1 polymer ?
#
loop_
_entity_poly.entity_id
_entity_poly.type
_entity_poly.pdbx_seq_one_letter_code
_entity_poly.pdbx_strand_id
1 'polypeptide(L)'
;MSEIANTIFSSELAARFDKLVTIYPLRRSALVPMLLYAQDEIGYLGEEVIKELADRLELTELEVRNVISYYSMLTTRPRGKYNVQVCTNIACLLRGGDELFEHCENKLGLKHKGTTADGLFSLEEVECIGACSWAPAVQVNYDFHENLTTEKLDRVLDGCKRGTQ
;
A
#
# COMPACT_ATOMS: atom_id res chain seq x y z
N MET A 1 8.70 -5.25 -33.69
CA MET A 1 8.84 -6.34 -32.71
C MET A 1 10.05 -5.97 -31.88
N SER A 2 9.83 -5.20 -30.80
CA SER A 2 10.90 -4.81 -29.88
C SER A 2 11.15 -5.99 -28.93
N GLU A 3 12.38 -6.46 -28.88
CA GLU A 3 12.87 -7.39 -27.88
C GLU A 3 12.41 -6.92 -26.50
N ILE A 4 11.66 -7.78 -25.80
CA ILE A 4 11.35 -7.59 -24.39
C ILE A 4 12.67 -7.79 -23.64
N ALA A 5 13.44 -6.71 -23.53
CA ALA A 5 14.63 -6.67 -22.70
C ALA A 5 14.17 -6.92 -21.26
N ASN A 6 14.83 -7.86 -20.62
CA ASN A 6 14.88 -8.24 -19.21
C ASN A 6 13.96 -7.41 -18.30
N THR A 7 12.64 -7.69 -18.35
CA THR A 7 11.68 -7.02 -17.46
C THR A 7 11.88 -7.50 -16.03
N ILE A 8 11.81 -6.58 -15.07
CA ILE A 8 11.88 -6.90 -13.63
C ILE A 8 10.61 -7.58 -13.13
N PHE A 9 9.53 -7.56 -13.94
CA PHE A 9 8.23 -8.14 -13.62
C PHE A 9 8.11 -9.58 -14.11
N SER A 10 7.26 -10.36 -13.46
CA SER A 10 6.87 -11.67 -13.95
C SER A 10 6.29 -11.58 -15.37
N SER A 11 6.38 -12.67 -16.14
CA SER A 11 5.80 -12.74 -17.48
C SER A 11 4.28 -12.51 -17.48
N GLU A 12 3.61 -12.94 -16.41
CA GLU A 12 2.17 -12.76 -16.21
C GLU A 12 1.83 -11.27 -16.02
N LEU A 13 2.57 -10.57 -15.15
CA LEU A 13 2.35 -9.16 -14.90
C LEU A 13 2.71 -8.31 -16.13
N ALA A 14 3.80 -8.64 -16.84
CA ALA A 14 4.17 -7.98 -18.07
C ALA A 14 3.06 -8.07 -19.13
N ALA A 15 2.48 -9.25 -19.34
CA ALA A 15 1.35 -9.46 -20.26
C ALA A 15 0.09 -8.69 -19.83
N ARG A 16 -0.15 -8.60 -18.51
CA ARG A 16 -1.24 -7.79 -17.96
C ARG A 16 -1.04 -6.30 -18.24
N PHE A 17 0.18 -5.79 -18.14
CA PHE A 17 0.51 -4.40 -18.47
C PHE A 17 0.27 -4.11 -19.95
N ASP A 18 0.71 -4.98 -20.84
CA ASP A 18 0.47 -4.82 -22.27
C ASP A 18 -1.03 -4.74 -22.58
N LYS A 19 -1.83 -5.57 -21.92
CA LYS A 19 -3.30 -5.52 -22.03
C LYS A 19 -3.88 -4.21 -21.48
N LEU A 20 -3.40 -3.73 -20.32
CA LEU A 20 -3.88 -2.48 -19.74
C LEU A 20 -3.68 -1.29 -20.67
N VAL A 21 -2.52 -1.20 -21.34
CA VAL A 21 -2.24 -0.11 -22.29
C VAL A 21 -3.25 -0.08 -23.44
N THR A 22 -3.83 -1.22 -23.85
CA THR A 22 -4.83 -1.28 -24.92
C THR A 22 -6.24 -0.92 -24.48
N ILE A 23 -6.53 -0.95 -23.17
CA ILE A 23 -7.87 -0.64 -22.64
C ILE A 23 -8.12 0.87 -22.62
N TYR A 24 -7.09 1.66 -22.36
CA TYR A 24 -7.21 3.10 -22.18
C TYR A 24 -6.93 3.86 -23.48
N PRO A 25 -7.70 4.94 -23.76
CA PRO A 25 -7.45 5.80 -24.93
C PRO A 25 -6.07 6.46 -24.91
N LEU A 26 -5.55 6.76 -23.73
CA LEU A 26 -4.22 7.34 -23.51
C LEU A 26 -3.37 6.38 -22.68
N ARG A 27 -2.15 6.10 -23.13
CA ARG A 27 -1.20 5.22 -22.39
C ARG A 27 -1.02 5.64 -20.96
N ARG A 28 -0.88 6.94 -20.70
CA ARG A 28 -0.71 7.48 -19.34
C ARG A 28 -1.84 7.10 -18.36
N SER A 29 -3.04 6.84 -18.87
CA SER A 29 -4.17 6.45 -18.02
C SER A 29 -4.03 5.06 -17.42
N ALA A 30 -3.14 4.24 -17.97
CA ALA A 30 -2.79 2.93 -17.41
C ALA A 30 -1.80 3.02 -16.22
N LEU A 31 -1.22 4.20 -15.94
CA LEU A 31 -0.14 4.33 -14.95
C LEU A 31 -0.57 3.90 -13.54
N VAL A 32 -1.68 4.40 -13.02
CA VAL A 32 -2.12 4.08 -11.65
C VAL A 32 -2.38 2.58 -11.45
N PRO A 33 -3.17 1.89 -12.29
CA PRO A 33 -3.34 0.46 -12.14
C PRO A 33 -2.03 -0.33 -12.33
N MET A 34 -1.13 0.10 -13.21
CA MET A 34 0.18 -0.55 -13.36
C MET A 34 1.05 -0.38 -12.11
N LEU A 35 1.06 0.81 -11.49
CA LEU A 35 1.76 1.05 -10.23
C LEU A 35 1.23 0.17 -9.09
N LEU A 36 -0.09 0.02 -8.97
CA LEU A 36 -0.71 -0.85 -7.96
C LEU A 36 -0.28 -2.30 -8.15
N TYR A 37 -0.40 -2.85 -9.37
CA TYR A 37 0.02 -4.23 -9.63
C TYR A 37 1.52 -4.45 -9.47
N ALA A 38 2.35 -3.48 -9.86
CA ALA A 38 3.80 -3.55 -9.65
C ALA A 38 4.13 -3.58 -8.16
N GLN A 39 3.45 -2.74 -7.35
CA GLN A 39 3.63 -2.72 -5.91
C GLN A 39 3.15 -4.01 -5.26
N ASP A 40 2.04 -4.60 -5.71
CA ASP A 40 1.55 -5.89 -5.20
C ASP A 40 2.54 -7.04 -5.45
N GLU A 41 3.23 -7.05 -6.60
CA GLU A 41 4.21 -8.08 -6.93
C GLU A 41 5.55 -7.87 -6.22
N ILE A 42 6.05 -6.62 -6.20
CA ILE A 42 7.42 -6.32 -5.73
C ILE A 42 7.44 -5.84 -4.27
N GLY A 43 6.30 -5.31 -3.76
CA GLY A 43 6.15 -4.79 -2.42
C GLY A 43 6.34 -3.27 -2.30
N TYR A 44 7.08 -2.65 -3.23
CA TYR A 44 7.29 -1.19 -3.29
C TYR A 44 7.73 -0.75 -4.69
N LEU A 45 7.67 0.54 -4.96
CA LEU A 45 7.97 1.14 -6.26
C LEU A 45 9.38 1.75 -6.26
N GLY A 46 10.40 0.89 -6.39
CA GLY A 46 11.81 1.30 -6.47
C GLY A 46 12.15 2.01 -7.79
N GLU A 47 13.39 2.48 -7.90
CA GLU A 47 13.91 3.21 -9.07
C GLU A 47 13.73 2.42 -10.37
N GLU A 48 14.00 1.11 -10.33
CA GLU A 48 13.91 0.23 -11.51
C GLU A 48 12.45 0.08 -11.97
N VAL A 49 11.50 0.00 -11.02
CA VAL A 49 10.05 -0.06 -11.31
C VAL A 49 9.60 1.24 -11.96
N ILE A 50 9.99 2.38 -11.40
CA ILE A 50 9.63 3.71 -11.92
C ILE A 50 10.13 3.87 -13.34
N LYS A 51 11.38 3.51 -13.59
CA LYS A 51 12.00 3.59 -14.92
C LYS A 51 11.28 2.70 -15.93
N GLU A 52 11.04 1.43 -15.60
CA GLU A 52 10.39 0.50 -16.53
C GLU A 52 8.96 0.92 -16.87
N LEU A 53 8.18 1.40 -15.88
CA LEU A 53 6.83 1.90 -16.15
C LEU A 53 6.83 3.20 -16.95
N ALA A 54 7.79 4.08 -16.72
CA ALA A 54 7.98 5.28 -17.52
C ALA A 54 8.26 4.93 -19.00
N ASP A 55 9.21 4.03 -19.23
CA ASP A 55 9.57 3.57 -20.60
C ASP A 55 8.38 2.91 -21.31
N ARG A 56 7.62 2.02 -20.62
CA ARG A 56 6.43 1.34 -21.18
C ARG A 56 5.32 2.30 -21.58
N LEU A 57 5.14 3.38 -20.82
CA LEU A 57 4.05 4.33 -21.03
C LEU A 57 4.46 5.57 -21.83
N GLU A 58 5.73 5.65 -22.25
CA GLU A 58 6.31 6.82 -22.94
C GLU A 58 6.16 8.10 -22.08
N LEU A 59 6.40 7.95 -20.77
CA LEU A 59 6.38 9.02 -19.77
C LEU A 59 7.80 9.31 -19.27
N THR A 60 7.97 10.46 -18.63
CA THR A 60 9.17 10.73 -17.85
C THR A 60 9.08 10.10 -16.46
N GLU A 61 10.19 9.72 -15.87
CA GLU A 61 10.24 9.25 -14.48
C GLU A 61 9.65 10.27 -13.50
N LEU A 62 9.80 11.56 -13.79
CA LEU A 62 9.21 12.63 -12.97
C LEU A 62 7.68 12.57 -12.96
N GLU A 63 7.05 12.32 -14.10
CA GLU A 63 5.59 12.16 -14.17
C GLU A 63 5.13 10.96 -13.36
N VAL A 64 5.86 9.84 -13.43
CA VAL A 64 5.57 8.63 -12.62
C VAL A 64 5.72 8.94 -11.12
N ARG A 65 6.82 9.60 -10.72
CA ARG A 65 7.04 10.02 -9.30
C ARG A 65 5.98 10.97 -8.79
N ASN A 66 5.52 11.90 -9.61
CA ASN A 66 4.44 12.83 -9.24
C ASN A 66 3.15 12.06 -8.92
N VAL A 67 2.81 11.03 -9.71
CA VAL A 67 1.65 10.18 -9.43
C VAL A 67 1.85 9.38 -8.14
N ILE A 68 3.01 8.78 -7.93
CA ILE A 68 3.32 8.04 -6.71
C ILE A 68 3.20 8.94 -5.47
N SER A 69 3.69 10.18 -5.55
CA SER A 69 3.63 11.12 -4.42
C SER A 69 2.22 11.58 -4.08
N TYR A 70 1.32 11.57 -5.06
CA TYR A 70 -0.07 11.99 -4.88
C TYR A 70 -0.94 10.89 -4.22
N TYR A 71 -0.73 9.64 -4.59
CA TYR A 71 -1.53 8.51 -4.09
C TYR A 71 -0.91 7.92 -2.82
N SER A 72 -1.55 8.14 -1.67
CA SER A 72 -1.04 7.70 -0.34
C SER A 72 -0.86 6.19 -0.20
N MET A 73 -1.57 5.37 -1.01
CA MET A 73 -1.42 3.93 -1.00
C MET A 73 -0.14 3.45 -1.71
N LEU A 74 0.49 4.30 -2.53
CA LEU A 74 1.74 3.97 -3.22
C LEU A 74 2.95 4.30 -2.35
N THR A 75 3.99 3.48 -2.42
CA THR A 75 5.23 3.69 -1.65
C THR A 75 6.48 3.40 -2.45
N THR A 76 7.50 4.24 -2.26
CA THR A 76 8.85 4.01 -2.80
C THR A 76 9.78 3.31 -1.82
N ARG A 77 9.29 2.96 -0.62
CA ARG A 77 10.07 2.31 0.43
C ARG A 77 9.52 0.93 0.71
N PRO A 78 10.36 -0.05 1.02
CA PRO A 78 9.90 -1.36 1.46
C PRO A 78 8.95 -1.25 2.64
N ARG A 79 7.82 -1.95 2.53
CA ARG A 79 6.86 -2.14 3.63
C ARG A 79 7.07 -3.49 4.28
N GLY A 80 6.57 -3.62 5.51
CA GLY A 80 6.47 -4.92 6.16
C GLY A 80 5.45 -5.83 5.47
N LYS A 81 5.52 -7.12 5.77
CA LYS A 81 4.57 -8.12 5.27
C LYS A 81 3.12 -7.72 5.56
N TYR A 82 2.87 -7.12 6.72
CA TYR A 82 1.59 -6.60 7.14
C TYR A 82 1.65 -5.08 7.27
N ASN A 83 0.98 -4.37 6.39
CA ASN A 83 0.85 -2.93 6.46
C ASN A 83 -0.39 -2.57 7.28
N VAL A 84 -0.18 -2.04 8.47
CA VAL A 84 -1.23 -1.65 9.43
C VAL A 84 -1.57 -0.18 9.19
N GLN A 85 -2.75 0.11 8.69
CA GLN A 85 -3.24 1.44 8.37
C GLN A 85 -4.36 1.81 9.33
N VAL A 86 -4.11 2.75 10.21
CA VAL A 86 -5.08 3.22 11.23
C VAL A 86 -5.75 4.49 10.73
N CYS A 87 -7.07 4.47 10.64
CA CYS A 87 -7.85 5.64 10.24
C CYS A 87 -8.01 6.60 11.42
N THR A 88 -7.60 7.85 11.22
CA THR A 88 -7.71 8.94 12.21
C THR A 88 -8.66 10.06 11.76
N ASN A 89 -9.45 9.84 10.69
CA ASN A 89 -10.43 10.82 10.23
C ASN A 89 -11.63 10.90 11.20
N ILE A 90 -12.43 11.96 11.05
CA ILE A 90 -13.35 12.45 12.04
C ILE A 90 -14.22 11.39 12.74
N ALA A 91 -14.79 10.43 12.03
CA ALA A 91 -15.60 9.38 12.66
C ALA A 91 -14.75 8.43 13.52
N CYS A 92 -13.57 8.05 13.03
CA CYS A 92 -12.62 7.21 13.77
C CYS A 92 -12.00 7.99 14.94
N LEU A 93 -11.62 9.26 14.73
CA LEU A 93 -11.12 10.16 15.77
C LEU A 93 -12.09 10.23 16.95
N LEU A 94 -13.35 10.54 16.68
CA LEU A 94 -14.40 10.63 17.72
C LEU A 94 -14.66 9.30 18.45
N ARG A 95 -14.23 8.21 17.90
CA ARG A 95 -14.40 6.84 18.43
C ARG A 95 -13.09 6.22 18.93
N GLY A 96 -12.04 7.02 19.12
CA GLY A 96 -10.76 6.57 19.65
C GLY A 96 -9.73 6.10 18.59
N GLY A 97 -9.79 6.64 17.36
CA GLY A 97 -8.85 6.32 16.30
C GLY A 97 -7.42 6.69 16.65
N ASP A 98 -7.22 7.87 17.27
CA ASP A 98 -5.88 8.33 17.71
C ASP A 98 -5.33 7.42 18.82
N GLU A 99 -6.20 7.01 19.77
CA GLU A 99 -5.79 6.07 20.83
C GLU A 99 -5.35 4.72 20.26
N LEU A 100 -6.03 4.23 19.21
CA LEU A 100 -5.62 3.02 18.50
C LEU A 100 -4.29 3.20 17.78
N PHE A 101 -4.06 4.36 17.16
CA PHE A 101 -2.80 4.66 16.49
C PHE A 101 -1.64 4.71 17.50
N GLU A 102 -1.79 5.44 18.59
CA GLU A 102 -0.80 5.51 19.67
C GLU A 102 -0.53 4.13 20.28
N HIS A 103 -1.58 3.32 20.45
CA HIS A 103 -1.44 1.94 20.92
C HIS A 103 -0.60 1.09 19.93
N CYS A 104 -0.83 1.22 18.62
CA CYS A 104 -0.01 0.57 17.60
C CYS A 104 1.45 1.03 17.65
N GLU A 105 1.70 2.34 17.75
CA GLU A 105 3.06 2.88 17.89
C GLU A 105 3.81 2.24 19.06
N ASN A 106 3.17 2.20 20.21
CA ASN A 106 3.76 1.63 21.43
C ASN A 106 3.98 0.12 21.32
N LYS A 107 2.98 -0.62 20.81
CA LYS A 107 3.04 -2.10 20.71
C LYS A 107 4.05 -2.58 19.68
N LEU A 108 4.17 -1.90 18.56
CA LEU A 108 5.06 -2.26 17.46
C LEU A 108 6.45 -1.61 17.57
N GLY A 109 6.61 -0.61 18.46
CA GLY A 109 7.83 0.18 18.58
C GLY A 109 8.10 1.02 17.32
N LEU A 110 7.07 1.46 16.63
CA LEU A 110 7.14 2.18 15.35
C LEU A 110 6.59 3.60 15.49
N LYS A 111 6.92 4.42 14.52
CA LYS A 111 6.26 5.70 14.22
C LYS A 111 5.58 5.63 12.85
N HIS A 112 4.73 6.60 12.56
CA HIS A 112 4.12 6.74 11.23
C HIS A 112 5.12 6.52 10.10
N LYS A 113 4.76 5.65 9.13
CA LYS A 113 5.61 5.18 8.02
C LYS A 113 6.85 4.39 8.44
N GLY A 114 6.89 3.89 9.68
CA GLY A 114 7.91 2.98 10.16
C GLY A 114 7.64 1.53 9.76
N THR A 115 8.71 0.75 9.70
CA THR A 115 8.67 -0.71 9.48
C THR A 115 9.49 -1.40 10.57
N THR A 116 9.00 -2.51 11.12
CA THR A 116 9.72 -3.30 12.13
C THR A 116 11.02 -3.86 11.57
N ALA A 117 12.03 -4.03 12.42
CA ALA A 117 13.36 -4.50 11.99
C ALA A 117 13.33 -5.91 11.36
N ASP A 118 12.34 -6.73 11.75
CA ASP A 118 12.10 -8.06 11.18
C ASP A 118 11.32 -8.01 9.85
N GLY A 119 10.91 -6.82 9.38
CA GLY A 119 10.12 -6.65 8.18
C GLY A 119 8.69 -7.20 8.28
N LEU A 120 8.20 -7.48 9.48
CA LEU A 120 6.87 -8.08 9.64
C LEU A 120 5.75 -7.03 9.54
N PHE A 121 5.89 -5.89 10.21
CA PHE A 121 4.87 -4.84 10.23
C PHE A 121 5.38 -3.52 9.68
N SER A 122 4.49 -2.81 8.98
CA SER A 122 4.58 -1.36 8.77
C SER A 122 3.38 -0.69 9.40
N LEU A 123 3.55 0.54 9.88
CA LEU A 123 2.48 1.33 10.50
C LEU A 123 2.26 2.64 9.74
N GLU A 124 1.03 2.88 9.36
CA GLU A 124 0.61 4.13 8.71
C GLU A 124 -0.63 4.71 9.39
N GLU A 125 -0.59 5.99 9.66
CA GLU A 125 -1.77 6.79 9.89
C GLU A 125 -2.37 7.17 8.54
N VAL A 126 -3.66 6.95 8.35
CA VAL A 126 -4.34 7.27 7.09
C VAL A 126 -5.58 8.14 7.32
N GLU A 127 -5.81 9.07 6.37
CA GLU A 127 -6.90 10.02 6.44
C GLU A 127 -8.28 9.35 6.47
N CYS A 128 -8.50 8.35 5.63
CA CYS A 128 -9.77 7.64 5.59
C CYS A 128 -9.68 6.32 4.84
N ILE A 129 -10.27 5.26 5.43
CA ILE A 129 -10.43 3.95 4.79
C ILE A 129 -11.89 3.61 4.44
N GLY A 130 -12.82 4.57 4.61
CA GLY A 130 -14.21 4.42 4.19
C GLY A 130 -15.14 3.63 5.13
N ALA A 131 -14.69 3.21 6.31
CA ALA A 131 -15.44 2.37 7.26
C ALA A 131 -16.14 3.18 8.39
N CYS A 132 -16.64 4.38 8.09
CA CYS A 132 -17.13 5.33 9.08
C CYS A 132 -18.31 4.80 9.94
N SER A 133 -19.18 3.96 9.36
CA SER A 133 -20.33 3.37 10.07
C SER A 133 -19.91 2.40 11.17
N TRP A 134 -18.70 1.86 11.10
CA TRP A 134 -18.13 0.90 12.05
C TRP A 134 -16.82 1.38 12.66
N ALA A 135 -16.72 2.70 12.86
CA ALA A 135 -15.55 3.31 13.47
C ALA A 135 -15.37 2.85 14.95
N PRO A 136 -14.11 2.81 15.47
CA PRO A 136 -12.87 3.07 14.77
C PRO A 136 -12.43 1.86 13.96
N ALA A 137 -11.69 2.10 12.87
CA ALA A 137 -11.33 1.07 11.93
C ALA A 137 -9.83 1.11 11.56
N VAL A 138 -9.27 -0.07 11.35
CA VAL A 138 -7.90 -0.31 10.89
C VAL A 138 -7.95 -1.23 9.68
N GLN A 139 -7.10 -1.00 8.71
CA GLN A 139 -6.90 -1.90 7.58
C GLN A 139 -5.52 -2.56 7.72
N VAL A 140 -5.48 -3.89 7.58
CA VAL A 140 -4.22 -4.63 7.52
C VAL A 140 -4.12 -5.22 6.11
N ASN A 141 -3.17 -4.73 5.32
CA ASN A 141 -3.12 -4.97 3.88
C ASN A 141 -4.45 -4.58 3.21
N TYR A 142 -5.29 -5.56 2.80
CA TYR A 142 -6.60 -5.32 2.21
C TYR A 142 -7.77 -5.70 3.12
N ASP A 143 -7.48 -6.23 4.33
CA ASP A 143 -8.51 -6.69 5.27
C ASP A 143 -8.94 -5.57 6.22
N PHE A 144 -10.23 -5.32 6.28
CA PHE A 144 -10.82 -4.32 7.17
C PHE A 144 -11.13 -4.92 8.53
N HIS A 145 -10.73 -4.20 9.58
CA HIS A 145 -11.05 -4.51 10.97
C HIS A 145 -11.79 -3.33 11.58
N GLU A 146 -13.01 -3.56 12.02
CA GLU A 146 -13.98 -2.53 12.40
C GLU A 146 -14.42 -2.66 13.85
N ASN A 147 -15.02 -1.58 14.40
CA ASN A 147 -15.45 -1.51 15.81
C ASN A 147 -14.35 -1.95 16.76
N LEU A 148 -13.13 -1.48 16.50
CA LEU A 148 -11.95 -1.92 17.25
C LEU A 148 -11.87 -1.27 18.63
N THR A 149 -11.36 -2.07 19.56
CA THR A 149 -10.73 -1.62 20.82
C THR A 149 -9.26 -2.02 20.76
N THR A 150 -8.46 -1.54 21.70
CA THR A 150 -7.04 -1.91 21.82
C THR A 150 -6.86 -3.43 21.95
N GLU A 151 -7.75 -4.12 22.70
CA GLU A 151 -7.68 -5.58 22.88
C GLU A 151 -8.08 -6.35 21.61
N LYS A 152 -9.01 -5.81 20.81
CA LYS A 152 -9.36 -6.42 19.53
C LYS A 152 -8.22 -6.24 18.53
N LEU A 153 -7.63 -5.04 18.51
CA LEU A 153 -6.48 -4.74 17.67
C LEU A 153 -5.29 -5.63 18.02
N ASP A 154 -5.04 -5.85 19.31
CA ASP A 154 -4.01 -6.78 19.78
C ASP A 154 -4.20 -8.19 19.22
N ARG A 155 -5.43 -8.69 19.21
CA ARG A 155 -5.74 -10.01 18.64
C ARG A 155 -5.47 -10.08 17.14
N VAL A 156 -5.75 -9.00 16.40
CA VAL A 156 -5.44 -8.89 14.97
C VAL A 156 -3.92 -8.96 14.76
N LEU A 157 -3.16 -8.11 15.46
CA LEU A 157 -1.71 -8.07 15.34
C LEU A 157 -1.04 -9.38 15.76
N ASP A 158 -1.53 -10.02 16.83
CA ASP A 158 -1.02 -11.32 17.27
C ASP A 158 -1.41 -12.46 16.31
N GLY A 159 -2.55 -12.33 15.62
CA GLY A 159 -2.93 -13.21 14.51
C GLY A 159 -1.93 -13.13 13.35
N CYS A 160 -1.57 -11.92 12.94
CA CYS A 160 -0.55 -11.68 11.92
C CYS A 160 0.81 -12.30 12.28
N LYS A 161 1.25 -12.17 13.54
CA LYS A 161 2.50 -12.79 14.02
C LYS A 161 2.50 -14.32 13.90
N ARG A 162 1.36 -14.94 14.10
CA ARG A 162 1.22 -16.41 13.99
C ARG A 162 1.04 -16.91 12.56
N GLY A 163 0.92 -16.01 11.59
CA GLY A 163 0.69 -16.36 10.19
C GLY A 163 -0.72 -16.90 9.90
N THR A 164 -1.66 -16.66 10.80
CA THR A 164 -3.06 -17.08 10.69
C THR A 164 -3.90 -15.90 10.19
N GLN A 165 -3.81 -15.62 8.91
CA GLN A 165 -4.83 -14.90 8.11
C GLN A 165 -5.00 -15.61 6.80
#